data_9b8045978a6d7baf731c48c875af3dc5
#
_entry.id   9b8045978a6d7baf731c48c875af3dc5
#
_cell.length_a   1.000
_cell.length_b   1.000
_cell.length_c   1.000
_cell.angle_alpha   90.00
_cell.angle_beta   90.00
_cell.angle_gamma   90.00
#
_symmetry.space_group_name_H-M   'P 1'
#
loop_
_entity.id
_entity.type
_entity.pdbx_description
1 polymer ?
#
loop_
_entity_poly.entity_id
_entity_poly.type
_entity_poly.pdbx_seq_one_letter_code
_entity_poly.pdbx_strand_id
1 'polypeptide(L)'
;MNRGRRQGETQRRRDEQGSATVFVIGFAIVLFLCAGLVIDGGLAINKRMRIADDAEQAARIGADSIDVNEFRRSETLRIDQQLARSRISGYMADLGYGGGNWTADIGPDEVSVSVQDTSKTFILNLVNVKFPVRASADAVPDTGQADPAPNDGGGGGRPPQAD
;
A
#
# COMPACT_ATOMS: atom_id res chain seq x y z
N MET A 1 14.20 -62.73 41.12
CA MET A 1 13.26 -61.62 41.33
C MET A 1 13.72 -60.41 40.51
N ASN A 2 13.35 -60.29 39.22
CA ASN A 2 13.74 -59.14 38.37
C ASN A 2 12.78 -58.87 37.20
N ARG A 3 11.45 -58.98 37.45
CA ARG A 3 10.42 -58.72 36.43
C ARG A 3 9.79 -57.32 36.50
N GLY A 4 9.94 -56.60 37.58
CA GLY A 4 9.30 -55.29 37.79
C GLY A 4 10.03 -54.11 37.14
N ARG A 5 11.32 -54.22 36.81
CA ARG A 5 12.14 -53.11 36.33
C ARG A 5 11.94 -52.81 34.82
N ARG A 6 11.59 -53.82 34.05
CA ARG A 6 11.40 -53.65 32.57
C ARG A 6 10.07 -53.06 32.17
N GLN A 7 9.03 -53.12 33.01
CA GLN A 7 7.73 -52.57 32.70
C GLN A 7 7.70 -51.02 32.83
N GLY A 8 8.49 -50.43 33.71
CA GLY A 8 8.57 -48.98 33.88
C GLY A 8 9.26 -48.26 32.72
N GLU A 9 10.28 -48.92 32.11
CA GLU A 9 11.03 -48.28 31.00
C GLU A 9 10.22 -48.25 29.67
N THR A 10 9.38 -49.24 29.41
CA THR A 10 8.54 -49.27 28.21
C THR A 10 7.38 -48.28 28.29
N GLN A 11 6.87 -48.01 29.47
CA GLN A 11 5.78 -47.09 29.70
C GLN A 11 6.28 -45.65 29.57
N ARG A 12 7.43 -45.33 30.13
CA ARG A 12 8.07 -44.02 30.03
C ARG A 12 8.41 -43.63 28.59
N ARG A 13 8.91 -44.58 27.77
CA ARG A 13 9.18 -44.36 26.35
C ARG A 13 7.91 -44.09 25.51
N ARG A 14 6.76 -44.67 25.88
CA ARG A 14 5.47 -44.40 25.23
C ARG A 14 4.95 -42.99 25.51
N ASP A 15 5.10 -42.52 26.73
CA ASP A 15 4.67 -41.17 27.14
C ASP A 15 5.55 -40.08 26.50
N GLU A 16 6.84 -40.34 26.34
CA GLU A 16 7.78 -39.43 25.66
C GLU A 16 7.51 -39.35 24.15
N GLN A 17 7.12 -40.44 23.49
CA GLN A 17 6.77 -40.46 22.08
C GLN A 17 5.46 -39.70 21.80
N GLY A 18 4.46 -39.81 22.69
CA GLY A 18 3.20 -39.07 22.57
C GLY A 18 3.40 -37.56 22.70
N SER A 19 4.26 -37.12 23.62
CA SER A 19 4.60 -35.71 23.84
C SER A 19 5.30 -35.08 22.64
N ALA A 20 6.26 -35.80 22.03
CA ALA A 20 6.97 -35.33 20.84
C ALA A 20 6.05 -35.14 19.64
N THR A 21 5.10 -36.05 19.42
CA THR A 21 4.14 -35.96 18.32
C THR A 21 3.23 -34.74 18.45
N VAL A 22 2.71 -34.47 19.65
CA VAL A 22 1.87 -33.29 19.93
C VAL A 22 2.67 -32.01 19.70
N PHE A 23 3.93 -31.98 20.13
CA PHE A 23 4.81 -30.84 19.90
C PHE A 23 5.06 -30.60 18.41
N VAL A 24 5.35 -31.63 17.62
CA VAL A 24 5.59 -31.52 16.18
C VAL A 24 4.34 -31.03 15.44
N ILE A 25 3.16 -31.55 15.78
CA ILE A 25 1.91 -31.10 15.18
C ILE A 25 1.63 -29.63 15.55
N GLY A 26 1.78 -29.25 16.81
CA GLY A 26 1.60 -27.88 17.27
C GLY A 26 2.56 -26.92 16.56
N PHE A 27 3.83 -27.31 16.44
CA PHE A 27 4.84 -26.53 15.75
C PHE A 27 4.57 -26.39 14.25
N ALA A 28 4.13 -27.46 13.60
CA ALA A 28 3.72 -27.41 12.19
C ALA A 28 2.57 -26.42 11.95
N ILE A 29 1.57 -26.41 12.83
CA ILE A 29 0.44 -25.45 12.75
C ILE A 29 0.97 -24.01 12.87
N VAL A 30 1.86 -23.74 13.81
CA VAL A 30 2.46 -22.40 13.99
C VAL A 30 3.23 -21.99 12.73
N LEU A 31 4.02 -22.89 12.14
CA LEU A 31 4.74 -22.61 10.89
C LEU A 31 3.79 -22.28 9.73
N PHE A 32 2.68 -22.99 9.59
CA PHE A 32 1.67 -22.70 8.57
C PHE A 32 1.00 -21.34 8.78
N LEU A 33 0.71 -20.98 10.04
CA LEU A 33 0.17 -19.67 10.36
C LEU A 33 1.18 -18.54 10.05
N CYS A 34 2.44 -18.72 10.39
CA CYS A 34 3.50 -17.78 10.05
C CYS A 34 3.66 -17.60 8.53
N ALA A 35 3.68 -18.71 7.77
CA ALA A 35 3.77 -18.66 6.33
C ALA A 35 2.57 -17.94 5.71
N GLY A 36 1.36 -18.21 6.18
CA GLY A 36 0.14 -17.53 5.75
C GLY A 36 0.16 -16.03 6.05
N LEU A 37 0.66 -15.63 7.21
CA LEU A 37 0.79 -14.21 7.57
C LEU A 37 1.78 -13.47 6.65
N VAL A 38 2.87 -14.11 6.23
CA VAL A 38 3.81 -13.55 5.27
C VAL A 38 3.15 -13.34 3.91
N ILE A 39 2.36 -14.30 3.44
CA ILE A 39 1.61 -14.20 2.18
C ILE A 39 0.60 -13.06 2.27
N ASP A 40 -0.20 -13.00 3.32
CA ASP A 40 -1.21 -11.96 3.53
C ASP A 40 -0.59 -10.56 3.61
N GLY A 41 0.56 -10.44 4.27
CA GLY A 41 1.34 -9.19 4.34
C GLY A 41 1.84 -8.74 2.97
N GLY A 42 2.37 -9.67 2.16
CA GLY A 42 2.79 -9.39 0.78
C GLY A 42 1.64 -8.91 -0.11
N LEU A 43 0.48 -9.55 -0.01
CA LEU A 43 -0.71 -9.13 -0.75
C LEU A 43 -1.21 -7.74 -0.34
N ALA A 44 -1.15 -7.40 0.95
CA ALA A 44 -1.54 -6.08 1.44
C ALA A 44 -0.60 -4.99 0.91
N ILE A 45 0.72 -5.23 0.89
CA ILE A 45 1.71 -4.30 0.34
C ILE A 45 1.49 -4.08 -1.16
N ASN A 46 1.35 -5.16 -1.95
CA ASN A 46 1.08 -5.07 -3.38
C ASN A 46 -0.22 -4.30 -3.68
N LYS A 47 -1.26 -4.54 -2.89
CA LYS A 47 -2.52 -3.81 -3.03
C LYS A 47 -2.33 -2.31 -2.76
N ARG A 48 -1.57 -1.96 -1.72
CA ARG A 48 -1.27 -0.56 -1.38
C ARG A 48 -0.52 0.15 -2.50
N MET A 49 0.50 -0.50 -3.07
CA MET A 49 1.27 0.06 -4.20
C MET A 49 0.35 0.32 -5.39
N ARG A 50 -0.47 -0.66 -5.77
CA ARG A 50 -1.41 -0.52 -6.87
C ARG A 50 -2.41 0.64 -6.65
N ILE A 51 -2.97 0.78 -5.45
CA ILE A 51 -3.90 1.87 -5.13
C ILE A 51 -3.17 3.23 -5.18
N ALA A 52 -1.90 3.29 -4.79
CA ALA A 52 -1.09 4.50 -4.88
C ALA A 52 -0.85 4.89 -6.34
N ASP A 53 -0.49 3.93 -7.19
CA ASP A 53 -0.31 4.15 -8.63
C ASP A 53 -1.61 4.61 -9.29
N ASP A 54 -2.75 4.00 -8.95
CA ASP A 54 -4.07 4.37 -9.47
C ASP A 54 -4.46 5.80 -9.04
N ALA A 55 -4.17 6.18 -7.79
CA ALA A 55 -4.41 7.54 -7.29
C ALA A 55 -3.52 8.58 -7.99
N GLU A 56 -2.24 8.28 -8.20
CA GLU A 56 -1.29 9.15 -8.90
C GLU A 56 -1.72 9.39 -10.35
N GLN A 57 -2.09 8.33 -11.07
CA GLN A 57 -2.59 8.45 -12.44
C GLN A 57 -3.88 9.26 -12.52
N ALA A 58 -4.80 9.04 -11.58
CA ALA A 58 -6.04 9.82 -11.51
C ALA A 58 -5.77 11.30 -11.25
N ALA A 59 -4.84 11.63 -10.34
CA ALA A 59 -4.45 13.01 -10.05
C ALA A 59 -3.81 13.68 -11.27
N ARG A 60 -2.92 12.99 -12.01
CA ARG A 60 -2.32 13.48 -13.25
C ARG A 60 -3.38 13.75 -14.33
N ILE A 61 -4.32 12.81 -14.54
CA ILE A 61 -5.42 12.99 -15.51
C ILE A 61 -6.26 14.24 -15.15
N GLY A 62 -6.46 14.49 -13.86
CA GLY A 62 -7.13 15.68 -13.37
C GLY A 62 -6.34 16.95 -13.65
N ALA A 63 -5.05 16.97 -13.31
CA ALA A 63 -4.15 18.11 -13.49
C ALA A 63 -3.97 18.49 -14.97
N ASP A 64 -3.95 17.51 -15.87
CA ASP A 64 -3.88 17.70 -17.33
C ASP A 64 -5.17 18.25 -17.95
N SER A 65 -6.20 18.45 -17.14
CA SER A 65 -7.49 19.02 -17.62
C SER A 65 -7.46 20.54 -17.57
N ILE A 66 -6.65 21.14 -18.43
CA ILE A 66 -6.38 22.59 -18.46
C ILE A 66 -7.53 23.33 -19.12
N ASP A 67 -7.93 24.51 -18.58
CA ASP A 67 -8.83 25.45 -19.23
C ASP A 67 -8.09 26.22 -20.35
N VAL A 68 -8.22 25.69 -21.58
CA VAL A 68 -7.59 26.26 -22.78
C VAL A 68 -8.10 27.69 -23.07
N ASN A 69 -9.34 28.01 -22.73
CA ASN A 69 -9.90 29.34 -22.98
C ASN A 69 -9.33 30.38 -22.02
N GLU A 70 -9.15 30.00 -20.77
CA GLU A 70 -8.50 30.87 -19.78
C GLU A 70 -7.00 31.06 -20.11
N PHE A 71 -6.31 30.00 -20.47
CA PHE A 71 -4.91 30.06 -20.86
C PHE A 71 -4.68 30.99 -22.05
N ARG A 72 -5.56 30.98 -23.06
CA ARG A 72 -5.46 31.89 -24.22
C ARG A 72 -5.73 33.35 -23.89
N ARG A 73 -6.48 33.62 -22.81
CA ARG A 73 -6.85 35.01 -22.41
C ARG A 73 -5.86 35.61 -21.44
N SER A 74 -5.35 34.85 -20.51
CA SER A 74 -4.57 35.35 -19.37
C SER A 74 -3.16 34.76 -19.28
N GLU A 75 -2.78 33.81 -20.17
CA GLU A 75 -1.54 33.03 -20.11
C GLU A 75 -1.33 32.31 -18.74
N THR A 76 -2.43 32.18 -17.99
CA THR A 76 -2.41 31.50 -16.69
C THR A 76 -2.94 30.08 -16.86
N LEU A 77 -2.13 29.08 -16.45
CA LEU A 77 -2.56 27.70 -16.40
C LEU A 77 -3.53 27.52 -15.24
N ARG A 78 -4.75 27.08 -15.60
CA ARG A 78 -5.78 26.73 -14.62
C ARG A 78 -6.43 25.42 -15.00
N ILE A 79 -6.79 24.65 -14.00
CA ILE A 79 -7.48 23.38 -14.16
C ILE A 79 -8.98 23.66 -14.38
N ASP A 80 -9.54 23.11 -15.45
CA ASP A 80 -11.00 23.01 -15.61
C ASP A 80 -11.52 21.93 -14.65
N GLN A 81 -12.05 22.37 -13.51
CA GLN A 81 -12.48 21.49 -12.42
C GLN A 81 -13.60 20.53 -12.85
N GLN A 82 -14.47 20.95 -13.78
CA GLN A 82 -15.57 20.12 -14.24
C GLN A 82 -15.06 19.02 -15.18
N LEU A 83 -14.18 19.38 -16.10
CA LEU A 83 -13.52 18.43 -16.99
C LEU A 83 -12.64 17.44 -16.21
N ALA A 84 -11.84 17.95 -15.26
CA ALA A 84 -10.99 17.14 -14.38
C ALA A 84 -11.82 16.10 -13.62
N ARG A 85 -12.92 16.54 -12.97
CA ARG A 85 -13.81 15.63 -12.23
C ARG A 85 -14.42 14.56 -13.14
N SER A 86 -14.83 14.92 -14.34
CA SER A 86 -15.39 13.97 -15.31
C SER A 86 -14.36 12.93 -15.74
N ARG A 87 -13.12 13.36 -16.05
CA ARG A 87 -12.04 12.46 -16.47
C ARG A 87 -11.61 11.53 -15.35
N ILE A 88 -11.41 12.05 -14.13
CA ILE A 88 -11.08 11.25 -12.95
C ILE A 88 -12.18 10.21 -12.70
N SER A 89 -13.45 10.63 -12.74
CA SER A 89 -14.58 9.72 -12.52
C SER A 89 -14.63 8.59 -13.56
N GLY A 90 -14.40 8.91 -14.84
CA GLY A 90 -14.32 7.91 -15.91
C GLY A 90 -13.20 6.92 -15.67
N TYR A 91 -12.00 7.41 -15.41
CA TYR A 91 -10.82 6.58 -15.13
C TYR A 91 -11.03 5.65 -13.92
N MET A 92 -11.54 6.18 -12.82
CA MET A 92 -11.81 5.39 -11.61
C MET A 92 -12.89 4.32 -11.84
N ALA A 93 -13.90 4.63 -12.65
CA ALA A 93 -14.93 3.67 -13.05
C ALA A 93 -14.37 2.55 -13.92
N ASP A 94 -13.49 2.85 -14.87
CA ASP A 94 -12.81 1.86 -15.73
C ASP A 94 -11.92 0.89 -14.92
N LEU A 95 -11.31 1.37 -13.83
CA LEU A 95 -10.58 0.55 -12.86
C LEU A 95 -11.49 -0.25 -11.91
N GLY A 96 -12.80 -0.01 -11.94
CA GLY A 96 -13.77 -0.69 -11.12
C GLY A 96 -13.96 -0.12 -9.71
N TYR A 97 -13.47 1.09 -9.45
CA TYR A 97 -13.72 1.77 -8.18
C TYR A 97 -15.13 2.36 -8.15
N GLY A 98 -15.91 1.97 -7.13
CA GLY A 98 -17.20 2.60 -6.86
C GLY A 98 -17.05 4.02 -6.28
N GLY A 99 -18.08 4.86 -6.43
CA GLY A 99 -18.04 6.27 -6.01
C GLY A 99 -17.76 6.53 -4.52
N GLY A 100 -17.88 5.51 -3.66
CA GLY A 100 -17.50 5.60 -2.24
C GLY A 100 -16.05 5.19 -1.93
N ASN A 101 -15.30 4.72 -2.94
CA ASN A 101 -13.96 4.16 -2.76
C ASN A 101 -12.86 5.17 -3.11
N TRP A 102 -13.21 6.34 -3.58
CA TRP A 102 -12.27 7.41 -3.90
C TRP A 102 -12.88 8.79 -3.65
N THR A 103 -12.02 9.77 -3.47
CA THR A 103 -12.38 11.19 -3.36
C THR A 103 -11.35 12.00 -4.13
N ALA A 104 -11.80 13.08 -4.79
CA ALA A 104 -10.92 14.03 -5.45
C ALA A 104 -11.21 15.44 -4.96
N ASP A 105 -10.17 16.13 -4.53
CA ASP A 105 -10.15 17.57 -4.27
C ASP A 105 -9.45 18.26 -5.44
N ILE A 106 -10.18 19.13 -6.14
CA ILE A 106 -9.74 19.74 -7.39
C ILE A 106 -9.68 21.24 -7.18
N GLY A 107 -8.47 21.74 -6.99
CA GLY A 107 -8.15 23.17 -6.93
C GLY A 107 -7.99 23.80 -8.32
N PRO A 108 -7.67 25.10 -8.38
CA PRO A 108 -7.42 25.78 -9.64
C PRO A 108 -6.06 25.42 -10.27
N ASP A 109 -5.09 24.93 -9.48
CA ASP A 109 -3.70 24.65 -9.82
C ASP A 109 -3.17 23.33 -9.28
N GLU A 110 -3.97 22.58 -8.51
CA GLU A 110 -3.60 21.32 -7.91
C GLU A 110 -4.78 20.36 -7.86
N VAL A 111 -4.52 19.09 -8.03
CA VAL A 111 -5.50 18.00 -7.85
C VAL A 111 -4.95 16.98 -6.87
N SER A 112 -5.73 16.70 -5.82
CA SER A 112 -5.47 15.63 -4.86
C SER A 112 -6.49 14.52 -5.02
N VAL A 113 -6.04 13.28 -5.17
CA VAL A 113 -6.91 12.10 -5.26
C VAL A 113 -6.54 11.12 -4.15
N SER A 114 -7.55 10.72 -3.39
CA SER A 114 -7.43 9.68 -2.38
C SER A 114 -8.25 8.47 -2.76
N VAL A 115 -7.64 7.29 -2.73
CA VAL A 115 -8.28 6.00 -3.03
C VAL A 115 -8.21 5.09 -1.82
N GLN A 116 -9.31 4.39 -1.54
CA GLN A 116 -9.39 3.39 -0.49
C GLN A 116 -9.98 2.09 -1.05
N ASP A 117 -9.39 0.97 -0.64
CA ASP A 117 -9.89 -0.34 -0.99
C ASP A 117 -9.58 -1.34 0.14
N THR A 118 -10.18 -2.51 0.07
CA THR A 118 -9.98 -3.55 1.07
C THR A 118 -9.13 -4.67 0.49
N SER A 119 -8.03 -4.98 1.15
CA SER A 119 -7.22 -6.15 0.79
C SER A 119 -7.97 -7.44 1.12
N LYS A 120 -8.02 -8.37 0.16
CA LYS A 120 -8.49 -9.74 0.41
C LYS A 120 -7.33 -10.51 1.03
N THR A 121 -7.51 -10.98 2.25
CA THR A 121 -6.54 -11.78 2.99
C THR A 121 -7.00 -13.23 3.04
N PHE A 122 -6.08 -14.20 3.02
CA PHE A 122 -6.39 -15.63 3.07
C PHE A 122 -6.57 -16.11 4.51
N ILE A 123 -5.54 -15.93 5.33
CA ILE A 123 -5.53 -16.43 6.71
C ILE A 123 -6.33 -15.50 7.64
N LEU A 124 -6.17 -14.19 7.46
CA LEU A 124 -6.87 -13.20 8.28
C LEU A 124 -8.37 -13.13 7.98
N ASN A 125 -8.79 -13.53 6.78
CA ASN A 125 -10.20 -13.68 6.46
C ASN A 125 -10.87 -14.82 7.26
N LEU A 126 -10.11 -15.84 7.65
CA LEU A 126 -10.59 -16.92 8.53
C LEU A 126 -10.96 -16.40 9.93
N VAL A 127 -10.27 -15.34 10.39
CA VAL A 127 -10.54 -14.62 11.66
C VAL A 127 -11.38 -13.35 11.44
N ASN A 128 -11.95 -13.14 10.22
CA ASN A 128 -12.79 -12.00 9.86
C ASN A 128 -12.13 -10.62 10.04
N VAL A 129 -10.81 -10.55 9.92
CA VAL A 129 -10.05 -9.28 9.96
C VAL A 129 -9.89 -8.73 8.55
N LYS A 130 -10.38 -7.49 8.32
CA LYS A 130 -10.25 -6.76 7.05
C LYS A 130 -9.26 -5.60 7.25
N PHE A 131 -8.30 -5.47 6.32
CA PHE A 131 -7.38 -4.33 6.32
C PHE A 131 -7.83 -3.31 5.28
N PRO A 132 -8.34 -2.14 5.69
CA PRO A 132 -8.55 -1.03 4.77
C PRO A 132 -7.17 -0.49 4.35
N VAL A 133 -6.96 -0.36 3.05
CA VAL A 133 -5.77 0.22 2.46
C VAL A 133 -6.16 1.57 1.86
N ARG A 134 -5.35 2.60 2.12
CA ARG A 134 -5.55 3.95 1.60
C ARG A 134 -4.25 4.44 0.99
N ALA A 135 -4.38 5.19 -0.11
CA ALA A 135 -3.32 5.96 -0.70
C ALA A 135 -3.88 7.29 -1.20
N SER A 136 -3.06 8.33 -1.20
CA SER A 136 -3.37 9.63 -1.78
C SER A 136 -2.19 10.09 -2.62
N ALA A 137 -2.50 10.85 -3.67
CA ALA A 137 -1.50 11.47 -4.53
C ALA A 137 -1.99 12.86 -4.93
N ASP A 138 -1.04 13.75 -5.11
CA ASP A 138 -1.24 15.14 -5.51
C ASP A 138 -0.55 15.34 -6.86
N ALA A 139 -1.16 16.13 -7.74
CA ALA A 139 -0.58 16.51 -9.02
C ALA A 139 -0.87 17.96 -9.35
N VAL A 140 0.11 18.60 -9.97
CA VAL A 140 0.01 19.96 -10.53
C VAL A 140 0.09 19.88 -12.05
N PRO A 141 -0.49 20.85 -12.79
CA PRO A 141 -0.35 20.93 -14.24
C PRO A 141 1.12 21.00 -14.65
N ASP A 142 1.52 20.19 -15.62
CA ASP A 142 2.87 20.22 -16.15
C ASP A 142 3.07 21.50 -16.97
N THR A 143 3.85 22.44 -16.44
CA THR A 143 4.21 23.71 -17.11
C THR A 143 5.33 23.53 -18.11
N GLY A 144 5.87 22.32 -18.29
CA GLY A 144 7.06 22.08 -19.11
C GLY A 144 8.35 22.69 -18.53
N GLN A 145 8.27 23.26 -17.33
CA GLN A 145 9.43 23.72 -16.58
C GLN A 145 9.99 22.53 -15.81
N ALA A 146 11.23 22.16 -16.11
CA ALA A 146 11.91 21.12 -15.34
C ALA A 146 11.86 21.50 -13.86
N ASP A 147 11.33 20.62 -13.02
CA ASP A 147 11.40 20.79 -11.57
C ASP A 147 12.84 21.14 -11.20
N PRO A 148 13.08 22.19 -10.40
CA PRO A 148 14.39 22.40 -9.85
C PRO A 148 14.76 21.12 -9.10
N ALA A 149 15.88 20.50 -9.52
CA ALA A 149 16.37 19.26 -8.92
C ALA A 149 16.23 19.34 -7.39
N PRO A 150 15.75 18.27 -6.71
CA PRO A 150 15.62 18.30 -5.26
C PRO A 150 16.94 18.81 -4.69
N ASN A 151 16.85 19.89 -3.90
CA ASN A 151 17.99 20.51 -3.25
C ASN A 151 18.56 19.49 -2.26
N ASP A 152 19.43 18.63 -2.76
CA ASP A 152 20.27 17.79 -1.94
C ASP A 152 21.06 18.72 -1.04
N GLY A 153 20.58 18.89 0.20
CA GLY A 153 21.24 19.66 1.24
C GLY A 153 22.63 19.10 1.54
N GLY A 154 23.49 19.13 0.50
CA GLY A 154 24.89 18.86 0.56
C GLY A 154 25.55 19.95 1.38
N GLY A 155 25.94 19.61 2.62
CA GLY A 155 26.64 20.46 3.54
C GLY A 155 27.80 21.20 2.86
N GLY A 156 27.64 22.49 2.66
CA GLY A 156 28.70 23.39 2.28
C GLY A 156 29.75 23.42 3.36
N GLY A 157 30.77 22.58 3.21
CA GLY A 157 32.01 22.67 3.95
C GLY A 157 32.60 24.05 3.70
N ARG A 158 32.61 24.88 4.76
CA ARG A 158 33.29 26.18 4.79
C ARG A 158 34.79 25.95 4.53
N PRO A 159 35.41 26.59 3.55
CA PRO A 159 36.87 26.48 3.37
C PRO A 159 37.60 27.02 4.60
N PRO A 160 38.72 26.43 4.99
CA PRO A 160 39.54 26.94 6.09
C PRO A 160 40.10 28.33 5.70
N GLN A 161 39.90 29.30 6.58
CA GLN A 161 40.58 30.59 6.49
C GLN A 161 42.06 30.37 6.83
N ALA A 162 42.96 30.74 5.92
CA ALA A 162 44.38 30.83 6.17
C ALA A 162 44.67 32.12 6.91
N ASP A 163 45.33 32.03 8.05
CA ASP A 163 46.07 33.09 8.72
C ASP A 163 47.45 33.26 8.04
#